data_0cccb658637a8a8edb1c5a3288d1bca5
#
_entry.id   0cccb658637a8a8edb1c5a3288d1bca5
#
_cell.length_a   1.000
_cell.length_b   1.000
_cell.length_c   1.000
_cell.angle_alpha   90.00
_cell.angle_beta   90.00
_cell.angle_gamma   90.00
#
_symmetry.space_group_name_H-M   'P 1'
#
loop_
_entity.id
_entity.type
_entity.pdbx_description
1 polymer ?
#
loop_
_entity_poly.entity_id
_entity_poly.type
_entity_poly.pdbx_seq_one_letter_code
_entity_poly.pdbx_strand_id
1 'polypeptide(L)'
;TPNELLKEAIDTIAGNPPARIPQNEAMRFGDLMEPVILREAAYRLDLDHVNTDINEAVFHPDLPLACSLDGRGDGGIVFEHNPAHGIYVTQGGVVDTHGPGVLEAKNTSAAPESVPAPHRGPLQLQAQMMCTGYAWGAVCVLYRGSELRIFLYRADEKAQAQIEDVVHEFERRKRDIDWYPAASSADANVAWDRVDDAAPAVDLNGVA
;
A
#
# COMPACT_ATOMS: atom_id res chain seq x y z
N THR A 1 13.20 3.31 4.06
CA THR A 1 13.11 3.10 5.53
C THR A 1 12.06 4.05 6.13
N PRO A 2 11.53 3.79 7.35
CA PRO A 2 10.63 4.72 8.02
C PRO A 2 11.25 6.11 8.25
N ASN A 3 12.56 6.17 8.55
CA ASN A 3 13.25 7.44 8.75
C ASN A 3 13.44 8.23 7.44
N GLU A 4 13.64 7.57 6.31
CA GLU A 4 13.66 8.25 5.00
C GLU A 4 12.31 8.91 4.71
N LEU A 5 11.21 8.20 4.91
CA LEU A 5 9.86 8.75 4.75
C LEU A 5 9.58 9.90 5.72
N LEU A 6 9.99 9.77 6.97
CA LEU A 6 9.86 10.82 7.98
C LEU A 6 10.66 12.07 7.58
N LYS A 7 11.91 11.87 7.11
CA LYS A 7 12.75 12.96 6.59
C LYS A 7 12.08 13.68 5.42
N GLU A 8 11.59 12.93 4.43
CA GLU A 8 10.92 13.49 3.27
C GLU A 8 9.68 14.31 3.67
N ALA A 9 8.90 13.81 4.64
CA ALA A 9 7.72 14.52 5.13
C ALA A 9 8.10 15.82 5.84
N ILE A 10 9.14 15.81 6.71
CA ILE A 10 9.65 17.00 7.41
C ILE A 10 10.20 18.01 6.40
N ASP A 11 11.01 17.56 5.43
CA ASP A 11 11.60 18.41 4.40
C ASP A 11 10.52 19.06 3.52
N THR A 12 9.48 18.31 3.19
CA THR A 12 8.34 18.84 2.41
C THR A 12 7.63 19.97 3.15
N ILE A 13 7.37 19.80 4.45
CA ILE A 13 6.78 20.85 5.30
C ILE A 13 7.69 22.08 5.39
N ALA A 14 9.01 21.87 5.41
CA ALA A 14 10.00 22.96 5.41
C ALA A 14 10.17 23.64 4.03
N GLY A 15 9.42 23.22 3.02
CA GLY A 15 9.49 23.79 1.65
C GLY A 15 10.56 23.16 0.76
N ASN A 16 11.15 22.04 1.17
CA ASN A 16 12.18 21.30 0.46
C ASN A 16 11.69 19.90 0.05
N PRO A 17 10.68 19.76 -0.81
CA PRO A 17 10.17 18.47 -1.20
C PRO A 17 11.25 17.65 -1.93
N PRO A 18 11.22 16.31 -1.81
CA PRO A 18 12.19 15.46 -2.48
C PRO A 18 12.11 15.62 -4.00
N ALA A 19 13.23 15.44 -4.67
CA ALA A 19 13.27 15.43 -6.13
C ALA A 19 12.41 14.27 -6.66
N ARG A 20 11.65 14.54 -7.73
CA ARG A 20 10.86 13.50 -8.38
C ARG A 20 11.77 12.38 -8.88
N ILE A 21 11.49 11.15 -8.47
CA ILE A 21 12.23 9.97 -8.94
C ILE A 21 11.97 9.79 -10.44
N PRO A 22 13.02 9.74 -11.29
CA PRO A 22 12.84 9.47 -12.70
C PRO A 22 12.22 8.08 -12.90
N GLN A 23 11.20 8.00 -13.76
CA GLN A 23 10.58 6.73 -14.10
C GLN A 23 11.61 5.82 -14.80
N ASN A 24 11.85 4.65 -14.22
CA ASN A 24 12.64 3.62 -14.86
C ASN A 24 11.78 2.70 -15.76
N GLU A 25 12.44 1.81 -16.52
CA GLU A 25 11.75 0.92 -17.46
C GLU A 25 10.75 -0.02 -16.75
N ALA A 26 11.10 -0.55 -15.58
CA ALA A 26 10.22 -1.44 -14.82
C ALA A 26 8.95 -0.71 -14.33
N MET A 27 9.08 0.53 -13.88
CA MET A 27 7.93 1.37 -13.51
C MET A 27 7.04 1.64 -14.72
N ARG A 28 7.66 1.99 -15.87
CA ARG A 28 6.92 2.22 -17.12
C ARG A 28 6.14 0.98 -17.57
N PHE A 29 6.75 -0.20 -17.50
CA PHE A 29 6.04 -1.45 -17.83
C PHE A 29 4.95 -1.78 -16.81
N GLY A 30 5.12 -1.42 -15.54
CA GLY A 30 4.07 -1.49 -14.53
C GLY A 30 2.84 -0.72 -14.98
N ASP A 31 3.01 0.57 -15.27
CA ASP A 31 1.93 1.46 -15.71
C ASP A 31 1.23 0.97 -17.01
N LEU A 32 2.01 0.43 -17.97
CA LEU A 32 1.46 -0.12 -19.21
C LEU A 32 0.64 -1.40 -18.99
N MET A 33 1.01 -2.23 -18.03
CA MET A 33 0.35 -3.50 -17.75
C MET A 33 -0.85 -3.37 -16.82
N GLU A 34 -0.88 -2.33 -15.98
CA GLU A 34 -1.94 -2.08 -15.02
C GLU A 34 -3.36 -2.15 -15.64
N PRO A 35 -3.70 -1.37 -16.69
CA PRO A 35 -5.04 -1.43 -17.27
C PRO A 35 -5.35 -2.80 -17.91
N VAL A 36 -4.34 -3.55 -18.36
CA VAL A 36 -4.52 -4.90 -18.91
C VAL A 36 -4.86 -5.88 -17.80
N ILE A 37 -4.12 -5.83 -16.68
CA ILE A 37 -4.33 -6.65 -15.50
C ILE A 37 -5.74 -6.41 -14.94
N LEU A 38 -6.10 -5.14 -14.77
CA LEU A 38 -7.39 -4.76 -14.19
C LEU A 38 -8.57 -5.14 -15.08
N ARG A 39 -8.43 -5.01 -16.40
CA ARG A 39 -9.48 -5.43 -17.34
C ARG A 39 -9.72 -6.93 -17.29
N GLU A 40 -8.67 -7.73 -17.28
CA GLU A 40 -8.78 -9.18 -17.16
C GLU A 40 -9.33 -9.60 -15.80
N ALA A 41 -8.92 -8.94 -14.72
CA ALA A 41 -9.46 -9.18 -13.38
C ALA A 41 -10.96 -8.84 -13.33
N ALA A 42 -11.36 -7.70 -13.87
CA ALA A 42 -12.75 -7.27 -13.95
C ALA A 42 -13.61 -8.28 -14.71
N TYR A 43 -13.11 -8.80 -15.84
CA TYR A 43 -13.79 -9.84 -16.61
C TYR A 43 -13.99 -11.12 -15.78
N ARG A 44 -12.95 -11.60 -15.07
CA ARG A 44 -13.05 -12.82 -14.24
C ARG A 44 -13.94 -12.65 -13.01
N LEU A 45 -14.03 -11.45 -12.49
CA LEU A 45 -14.86 -11.11 -11.35
C LEU A 45 -16.28 -10.67 -11.74
N ASP A 46 -16.61 -10.65 -13.04
CA ASP A 46 -17.90 -10.18 -13.57
C ASP A 46 -18.30 -8.82 -12.99
N LEU A 47 -17.36 -7.84 -13.08
CA LEU A 47 -17.55 -6.51 -12.51
C LEU A 47 -18.20 -5.57 -13.53
N ASP A 48 -19.14 -4.79 -13.03
CA ASP A 48 -19.74 -3.65 -13.72
C ASP A 48 -19.02 -2.33 -13.36
N HIS A 49 -19.24 -1.30 -14.17
CA HIS A 49 -18.78 0.08 -13.91
C HIS A 49 -17.29 0.21 -13.55
N VAL A 50 -16.45 -0.59 -14.21
CA VAL A 50 -14.99 -0.58 -13.95
C VAL A 50 -14.39 0.75 -14.40
N ASN A 51 -13.71 1.42 -13.47
CA ASN A 51 -12.95 2.63 -13.73
C ASN A 51 -11.47 2.41 -13.38
N THR A 52 -10.60 2.56 -14.36
CA THR A 52 -9.14 2.45 -14.26
C THR A 52 -8.42 3.76 -14.61
N ASP A 53 -9.16 4.84 -14.82
CA ASP A 53 -8.62 6.18 -15.08
C ASP A 53 -8.91 7.07 -13.86
N ILE A 54 -8.28 6.74 -12.75
CA ILE A 54 -8.45 7.42 -11.46
C ILE A 54 -7.21 8.27 -11.20
N ASN A 55 -7.30 9.56 -11.51
CA ASN A 55 -6.18 10.49 -11.41
C ASN A 55 -6.13 11.27 -10.09
N GLU A 56 -7.17 11.14 -9.27
CA GLU A 56 -7.29 11.86 -8.01
C GLU A 56 -6.98 10.95 -6.81
N ALA A 57 -6.24 11.48 -5.85
CA ALA A 57 -6.03 10.80 -4.59
C ALA A 57 -7.34 10.73 -3.79
N VAL A 58 -7.58 9.62 -3.13
CA VAL A 58 -8.70 9.43 -2.21
C VAL A 58 -8.18 9.63 -0.79
N PHE A 59 -8.86 10.49 -0.04
CA PHE A 59 -8.48 10.83 1.33
C PHE A 59 -9.39 10.13 2.33
N HIS A 60 -8.80 9.64 3.41
CA HIS A 60 -9.59 9.16 4.54
C HIS A 60 -10.29 10.37 5.21
N PRO A 61 -11.57 10.24 5.61
CA PRO A 61 -12.32 11.36 6.17
C PRO A 61 -11.73 11.92 7.49
N ASP A 62 -11.15 11.07 8.33
CA ASP A 62 -10.74 11.42 9.69
C ASP A 62 -9.24 11.25 9.96
N LEU A 63 -8.51 10.51 9.10
CA LEU A 63 -7.08 10.26 9.27
C LEU A 63 -6.26 11.02 8.23
N PRO A 64 -5.04 11.43 8.54
CA PRO A 64 -4.10 11.99 7.57
C PRO A 64 -3.53 10.88 6.66
N LEU A 65 -4.43 10.17 6.02
CA LEU A 65 -4.16 9.05 5.12
C LEU A 65 -4.79 9.34 3.76
N ALA A 66 -4.00 9.17 2.72
CA ALA A 66 -4.46 9.27 1.34
C ALA A 66 -3.88 8.13 0.51
N CYS A 67 -4.57 7.74 -0.54
CA CYS A 67 -4.12 6.71 -1.46
C CYS A 67 -4.48 7.06 -2.90
N SER A 68 -3.71 6.52 -3.85
CA SER A 68 -4.11 6.40 -5.24
C SER A 68 -4.73 5.03 -5.46
N LEU A 69 -5.73 4.95 -6.32
CA LEU A 69 -6.35 3.69 -6.71
C LEU A 69 -5.93 3.35 -8.14
N ASP A 70 -5.53 2.11 -8.38
CA ASP A 70 -5.29 1.61 -9.74
C ASP A 70 -6.63 1.37 -10.46
N GLY A 71 -7.66 0.95 -9.70
CA GLY A 71 -8.99 0.77 -10.24
C GLY A 71 -10.06 0.55 -9.18
N ARG A 72 -11.31 0.63 -9.65
CA ARG A 72 -12.52 0.26 -8.89
C ARG A 72 -13.55 -0.33 -9.82
N GLY A 73 -14.46 -1.14 -9.27
CA GLY A 73 -15.59 -1.70 -10.02
C GLY A 73 -16.70 -2.14 -9.09
N ASP A 74 -17.89 -2.31 -9.62
CA ASP A 74 -19.05 -2.80 -8.86
C ASP A 74 -19.22 -4.29 -9.13
N GLY A 75 -19.18 -5.09 -8.07
CA GLY A 75 -19.43 -6.52 -8.14
C GLY A 75 -20.87 -6.88 -7.72
N GLY A 76 -21.23 -8.13 -7.95
CA GLY A 76 -22.57 -8.65 -7.64
C GLY A 76 -22.57 -10.14 -7.30
N ILE A 77 -21.40 -10.72 -7.03
CA ILE A 77 -21.21 -12.16 -6.84
C ILE A 77 -20.51 -12.44 -5.52
N VAL A 78 -20.82 -13.58 -4.94
CA VAL A 78 -20.08 -14.13 -3.79
C VAL A 78 -19.06 -15.12 -4.30
N PHE A 79 -17.78 -14.87 -4.01
CA PHE A 79 -16.67 -15.72 -4.45
C PHE A 79 -16.19 -16.65 -3.35
N GLU A 80 -15.99 -17.91 -3.73
CA GLU A 80 -15.25 -18.91 -2.97
C GLU A 80 -13.82 -19.01 -3.52
N HIS A 81 -12.94 -19.66 -2.75
CA HIS A 81 -11.58 -19.95 -3.19
C HIS A 81 -11.59 -20.90 -4.40
N ASN A 82 -11.16 -20.42 -5.57
CA ASN A 82 -11.20 -21.15 -6.83
C ASN A 82 -9.90 -20.94 -7.65
N PRO A 83 -8.79 -21.60 -7.26
CA PRO A 83 -7.50 -21.47 -7.95
C PRO A 83 -7.52 -21.89 -9.41
N ALA A 84 -8.44 -22.78 -9.81
CA ALA A 84 -8.59 -23.20 -11.21
C ALA A 84 -8.99 -22.06 -12.14
N HIS A 85 -9.66 -21.02 -11.60
CA HIS A 85 -10.01 -19.79 -12.31
C HIS A 85 -9.11 -18.61 -11.92
N GLY A 86 -8.04 -18.86 -11.17
CA GLY A 86 -7.12 -17.83 -10.69
C GLY A 86 -7.71 -16.92 -9.59
N ILE A 87 -8.76 -17.36 -8.90
CA ILE A 87 -9.43 -16.61 -7.84
C ILE A 87 -9.06 -17.20 -6.48
N TYR A 88 -8.50 -16.36 -5.60
CA TYR A 88 -7.98 -16.75 -4.30
C TYR A 88 -8.68 -15.97 -3.19
N VAL A 89 -9.39 -16.66 -2.30
CA VAL A 89 -9.92 -16.09 -1.05
C VAL A 89 -8.93 -16.44 0.06
N THR A 90 -8.25 -15.42 0.62
CA THR A 90 -7.11 -15.63 1.53
C THR A 90 -7.48 -15.62 3.01
N GLN A 91 -8.59 -14.96 3.37
CA GLN A 91 -9.08 -14.82 4.75
C GLN A 91 -10.02 -15.97 5.17
N GLY A 92 -10.12 -17.01 4.35
CA GLY A 92 -11.07 -18.13 4.55
C GLY A 92 -12.53 -17.73 4.28
N GLY A 93 -13.39 -18.74 4.15
CA GLY A 93 -14.82 -18.51 3.82
C GLY A 93 -15.01 -17.97 2.40
N VAL A 94 -15.86 -16.96 2.28
CA VAL A 94 -16.23 -16.33 1.01
C VAL A 94 -15.94 -14.82 1.04
N VAL A 95 -15.82 -14.20 -0.15
CA VAL A 95 -15.83 -12.75 -0.29
C VAL A 95 -17.09 -12.35 -1.05
N ASP A 96 -17.91 -11.55 -0.40
CA ASP A 96 -19.08 -10.94 -1.01
C ASP A 96 -18.64 -9.66 -1.71
N THR A 97 -18.81 -9.60 -3.05
CA THR A 97 -18.40 -8.46 -3.86
C THR A 97 -19.56 -7.54 -4.24
N HIS A 98 -20.74 -7.68 -3.61
CA HIS A 98 -21.84 -6.77 -3.89
C HIS A 98 -21.47 -5.31 -3.55
N GLY A 99 -21.68 -4.42 -4.54
CA GLY A 99 -21.32 -3.01 -4.47
C GLY A 99 -19.87 -2.72 -4.85
N PRO A 100 -19.40 -1.49 -4.57
CA PRO A 100 -18.08 -1.02 -5.02
C PRO A 100 -16.92 -1.71 -4.31
N GLY A 101 -15.86 -2.01 -5.06
CA GLY A 101 -14.62 -2.58 -4.55
C GLY A 101 -13.39 -1.94 -5.16
N VAL A 102 -12.27 -2.07 -4.46
CA VAL A 102 -10.96 -1.57 -4.89
C VAL A 102 -10.24 -2.65 -5.69
N LEU A 103 -9.59 -2.26 -6.76
CA LEU A 103 -8.72 -3.13 -7.55
C LEU A 103 -7.29 -2.58 -7.52
N GLU A 104 -6.35 -3.39 -7.05
CA GLU A 104 -4.92 -3.08 -7.00
C GLU A 104 -4.17 -4.00 -7.97
N ALA A 105 -3.43 -3.45 -8.91
CA ALA A 105 -2.67 -4.18 -9.91
C ALA A 105 -1.21 -4.37 -9.52
N LYS A 106 -0.67 -5.55 -9.71
CA LYS A 106 0.75 -5.84 -9.52
C LYS A 106 1.29 -6.65 -10.69
N ASN A 107 2.44 -6.23 -11.20
CA ASN A 107 3.20 -6.98 -12.20
C ASN A 107 4.56 -7.39 -11.62
N THR A 108 4.87 -8.68 -11.62
CA THR A 108 6.08 -9.21 -11.00
C THR A 108 6.70 -10.36 -11.78
N SER A 109 8.02 -10.44 -11.77
CA SER A 109 8.80 -11.58 -12.27
C SER A 109 8.90 -12.72 -11.26
N ALA A 110 8.42 -12.55 -10.03
CA ALA A 110 8.45 -13.58 -8.99
C ALA A 110 7.65 -14.83 -9.38
N ALA A 111 7.92 -15.94 -8.71
CA ALA A 111 7.10 -17.14 -8.83
C ALA A 111 5.70 -16.89 -8.26
N PRO A 112 4.66 -17.53 -8.82
CA PRO A 112 3.30 -17.40 -8.32
C PRO A 112 3.19 -17.82 -6.86
N GLU A 113 2.59 -16.98 -6.04
CA GLU A 113 2.34 -17.20 -4.60
C GLU A 113 0.89 -17.66 -4.39
N SER A 114 0.64 -18.47 -3.37
CA SER A 114 -0.71 -18.83 -2.94
C SER A 114 -1.38 -17.72 -2.11
N VAL A 115 -0.56 -16.92 -1.43
CA VAL A 115 -0.95 -15.73 -0.67
C VAL A 115 0.17 -14.71 -0.83
N PRO A 116 -0.08 -13.50 -1.34
CA PRO A 116 0.95 -12.48 -1.43
C PRO A 116 1.36 -12.01 -0.04
N ALA A 117 2.65 -11.72 0.12
CA ALA A 117 3.14 -11.14 1.36
C ALA A 117 2.43 -9.80 1.66
N PRO A 118 2.17 -9.44 2.93
CA PRO A 118 1.39 -8.26 3.29
C PRO A 118 1.86 -6.96 2.63
N HIS A 119 3.17 -6.76 2.50
CA HIS A 119 3.80 -5.58 1.87
C HIS A 119 3.72 -5.57 0.33
N ARG A 120 3.21 -6.62 -0.32
CA ARG A 120 3.10 -6.75 -1.78
C ARG A 120 1.68 -6.51 -2.29
N GLY A 121 0.94 -5.63 -1.64
CA GLY A 121 -0.41 -5.23 -2.03
C GLY A 121 -1.46 -5.35 -0.94
N PRO A 122 -1.54 -6.42 -0.15
CA PRO A 122 -2.61 -6.57 0.85
C PRO A 122 -2.74 -5.41 1.84
N LEU A 123 -1.63 -4.90 2.41
CA LEU A 123 -1.69 -3.73 3.31
C LEU A 123 -2.09 -2.45 2.58
N GLN A 124 -1.57 -2.26 1.37
CA GLN A 124 -1.97 -1.13 0.51
C GLN A 124 -3.47 -1.19 0.22
N LEU A 125 -3.99 -2.37 -0.15
CA LEU A 125 -5.41 -2.58 -0.40
C LEU A 125 -6.28 -2.28 0.84
N GLN A 126 -5.84 -2.68 2.04
CA GLN A 126 -6.56 -2.34 3.28
C GLN A 126 -6.58 -0.83 3.53
N ALA A 127 -5.48 -0.11 3.31
CA ALA A 127 -5.45 1.34 3.39
C ALA A 127 -6.37 2.02 2.36
N GLN A 128 -6.41 1.51 1.13
CA GLN A 128 -7.31 1.99 0.09
C GLN A 128 -8.78 1.76 0.46
N MET A 129 -9.12 0.59 1.04
CA MET A 129 -10.46 0.32 1.56
C MET A 129 -10.84 1.23 2.73
N MET A 130 -9.89 1.59 3.61
CA MET A 130 -10.12 2.59 4.65
C MET A 130 -10.46 3.96 4.06
N CYS A 131 -9.72 4.41 3.05
CA CYS A 131 -9.96 5.70 2.41
C CYS A 131 -11.30 5.75 1.65
N THR A 132 -11.70 4.64 1.04
CA THR A 132 -12.93 4.56 0.23
C THR A 132 -14.17 4.17 1.02
N GLY A 133 -14.02 3.51 2.17
CA GLY A 133 -15.10 2.88 2.91
C GLY A 133 -15.67 1.62 2.23
N TYR A 134 -14.96 1.04 1.25
CA TYR A 134 -15.43 -0.15 0.53
C TYR A 134 -15.21 -1.42 1.35
N ALA A 135 -16.16 -2.35 1.25
CA ALA A 135 -16.18 -3.57 2.05
C ALA A 135 -15.25 -4.67 1.52
N TRP A 136 -14.88 -4.60 0.25
CA TRP A 136 -14.03 -5.60 -0.42
C TRP A 136 -13.04 -4.96 -1.38
N GLY A 137 -12.02 -5.72 -1.75
CA GLY A 137 -11.07 -5.37 -2.77
C GLY A 137 -10.28 -6.57 -3.27
N ALA A 138 -9.55 -6.38 -4.35
CA ALA A 138 -8.74 -7.40 -4.98
C ALA A 138 -7.30 -6.93 -5.26
N VAL A 139 -6.31 -7.76 -4.89
CA VAL A 139 -4.94 -7.63 -5.39
C VAL A 139 -4.79 -8.53 -6.61
N CYS A 140 -4.62 -7.93 -7.77
CA CYS A 140 -4.55 -8.59 -9.07
C CYS A 140 -3.09 -8.69 -9.51
N VAL A 141 -2.47 -9.86 -9.35
CA VAL A 141 -1.03 -10.04 -9.59
C VAL A 141 -0.78 -10.83 -10.86
N LEU A 142 -0.12 -10.18 -11.83
CA LEU A 142 0.41 -10.86 -13.01
C LEU A 142 1.83 -11.36 -12.72
N TYR A 143 1.96 -12.67 -12.59
CA TYR A 143 3.23 -13.34 -12.36
C TYR A 143 3.90 -13.70 -13.69
N ARG A 144 5.18 -13.34 -13.83
CA ARG A 144 6.02 -13.70 -14.98
C ARG A 144 5.41 -13.36 -16.35
N GLY A 145 4.51 -12.36 -16.38
CA GLY A 145 3.84 -11.91 -17.59
C GLY A 145 2.80 -12.88 -18.18
N SER A 146 2.44 -13.98 -17.50
CA SER A 146 1.58 -15.02 -18.07
C SER A 146 0.55 -15.63 -17.13
N GLU A 147 0.68 -15.48 -15.82
CA GLU A 147 -0.24 -16.06 -14.85
C GLU A 147 -0.85 -14.97 -13.97
N LEU A 148 -2.13 -14.66 -14.21
CA LEU A 148 -2.88 -13.73 -13.39
C LEU A 148 -3.56 -14.47 -12.23
N ARG A 149 -3.25 -14.02 -10.99
CA ARG A 149 -3.95 -14.42 -9.76
C ARG A 149 -4.66 -13.21 -9.16
N ILE A 150 -5.92 -13.42 -8.78
CA ILE A 150 -6.78 -12.42 -8.17
C ILE A 150 -7.00 -12.83 -6.73
N PHE A 151 -6.44 -12.06 -5.81
CA PHE A 151 -6.57 -12.28 -4.38
C PHE A 151 -7.64 -11.36 -3.81
N LEU A 152 -8.77 -11.95 -3.45
CA LEU A 152 -9.91 -11.23 -2.90
C LEU A 152 -9.77 -11.10 -1.37
N TYR A 153 -10.07 -9.90 -0.89
CA TYR A 153 -10.04 -9.52 0.52
C TYR A 153 -11.31 -8.81 0.92
N ARG A 154 -11.74 -9.07 2.15
CA ARG A 154 -12.70 -8.22 2.87
C ARG A 154 -11.92 -7.13 3.61
N ALA A 155 -12.58 -6.04 3.94
CA ALA A 155 -12.08 -5.10 4.94
C ALA A 155 -11.77 -5.87 6.24
N ASP A 156 -10.56 -5.71 6.75
CA ASP A 156 -10.05 -6.40 7.93
C ASP A 156 -9.81 -5.39 9.05
N GLU A 157 -10.72 -5.34 10.01
CA GLU A 157 -10.68 -4.39 11.12
C GLU A 157 -9.36 -4.42 11.88
N LYS A 158 -8.77 -5.63 12.05
CA LYS A 158 -7.49 -5.77 12.75
C LYS A 158 -6.33 -5.19 11.95
N ALA A 159 -6.28 -5.45 10.65
CA ALA A 159 -5.25 -4.88 9.77
C ALA A 159 -5.42 -3.36 9.66
N GLN A 160 -6.66 -2.88 9.55
CA GLN A 160 -6.99 -1.46 9.48
C GLN A 160 -6.63 -0.72 10.77
N ALA A 161 -6.91 -1.29 11.95
CA ALA A 161 -6.49 -0.72 13.24
C ALA A 161 -4.95 -0.61 13.34
N GLN A 162 -4.21 -1.61 12.85
CA GLN A 162 -2.74 -1.52 12.80
C GLN A 162 -2.25 -0.41 11.86
N ILE A 163 -2.93 -0.20 10.72
CA ILE A 163 -2.61 0.91 9.80
C ILE A 163 -2.87 2.25 10.50
N GLU A 164 -3.99 2.39 11.20
CA GLU A 164 -4.34 3.58 11.97
C GLU A 164 -3.28 3.90 13.03
N ASP A 165 -2.85 2.90 13.81
CA ASP A 165 -1.78 3.05 14.80
C ASP A 165 -0.48 3.56 14.17
N VAL A 166 -0.10 3.00 13.01
CA VAL A 166 1.09 3.42 12.26
C VAL A 166 0.96 4.86 11.76
N VAL A 167 -0.22 5.25 11.25
CA VAL A 167 -0.49 6.62 10.79
C VAL A 167 -0.38 7.61 11.94
N HIS A 168 -1.00 7.33 13.08
CA HIS A 168 -0.91 8.18 14.27
C HIS A 168 0.51 8.31 14.80
N GLU A 169 1.26 7.20 14.85
CA GLU A 169 2.65 7.22 15.29
C GLU A 169 3.54 8.03 14.33
N PHE A 170 3.34 7.89 13.01
CA PHE A 170 4.07 8.66 12.02
C PHE A 170 3.79 10.16 12.16
N GLU A 171 2.53 10.56 12.31
CA GLU A 171 2.14 11.95 12.49
C GLU A 171 2.69 12.56 13.78
N ARG A 172 2.67 11.78 14.87
CA ARG A 172 3.29 12.18 16.14
C ARG A 172 4.79 12.45 15.94
N ARG A 173 5.50 11.49 15.35
CA ARG A 173 6.95 11.59 15.12
C ARG A 173 7.30 12.76 14.19
N LYS A 174 6.52 12.95 13.14
CA LYS A 174 6.68 14.06 12.21
C LYS A 174 6.54 15.42 12.90
N ARG A 175 5.56 15.57 13.77
CA ARG A 175 5.33 16.80 14.55
C ARG A 175 6.45 17.06 15.57
N ASP A 176 6.86 16.01 16.27
CA ASP A 176 7.82 16.09 17.39
C ASP A 176 9.28 15.95 16.92
N ILE A 177 9.51 15.72 15.61
CA ILE A 177 10.82 15.41 15.00
C ILE A 177 11.52 14.26 15.75
N ASP A 178 10.75 13.22 16.08
CA ASP A 178 11.19 12.05 16.83
C ASP A 178 11.47 10.89 15.87
N TRP A 179 12.75 10.57 15.65
CA TRP A 179 13.18 9.54 14.72
C TRP A 179 12.82 8.13 15.20
N TYR A 180 12.52 7.25 14.24
CA TYR A 180 12.37 5.83 14.55
C TYR A 180 13.71 5.24 15.00
N PRO A 181 13.72 4.21 15.85
CA PRO A 181 14.93 3.43 16.12
C PRO A 181 15.54 2.95 14.81
N ALA A 182 16.80 3.22 14.58
CA ALA A 182 17.47 2.87 13.33
C ALA A 182 17.53 1.35 13.12
N ALA A 183 17.03 0.89 11.98
CA ALA A 183 17.03 -0.51 11.59
C ALA A 183 18.34 -0.93 10.89
N SER A 184 19.16 0.03 10.43
CA SER A 184 20.43 -0.18 9.75
C SER A 184 21.33 1.05 9.93
N SER A 185 22.62 0.91 9.58
CA SER A 185 23.55 2.04 9.56
C SER A 185 23.16 3.12 8.56
N ALA A 186 22.56 2.75 7.42
CA ALA A 186 22.05 3.71 6.46
C ALA A 186 20.87 4.49 7.03
N ASP A 187 19.97 3.82 7.74
CA ASP A 187 18.82 4.44 8.42
C ASP A 187 19.27 5.35 9.57
N ALA A 188 20.32 4.96 10.30
CA ALA A 188 20.93 5.80 11.33
C ALA A 188 21.52 7.10 10.74
N ASN A 189 22.17 7.03 9.59
CA ASN A 189 22.73 8.21 8.93
C ASN A 189 21.65 9.22 8.53
N VAL A 190 20.46 8.78 8.13
CA VAL A 190 19.33 9.67 7.81
C VAL A 190 18.93 10.52 9.03
N ALA A 191 18.90 9.92 10.21
CA ALA A 191 18.61 10.64 11.45
C ALA A 191 19.80 11.50 11.91
N TRP A 192 21.04 10.99 11.73
CA TRP A 192 22.26 11.66 12.13
C TRP A 192 22.50 12.99 11.41
N ASP A 193 22.23 13.05 10.12
CA ASP A 193 22.36 14.29 9.32
C ASP A 193 21.52 15.47 9.88
N ARG A 194 20.65 15.20 10.83
CA ARG A 194 19.79 16.19 11.50
C ARG A 194 20.19 16.44 12.96
N VAL A 195 21.22 15.79 13.47
CA VAL A 195 21.71 16.04 14.82
C VAL A 195 22.40 17.41 14.85
N ASP A 196 21.99 18.24 15.80
CA ASP A 196 22.67 19.49 16.10
C ASP A 196 24.03 19.18 16.78
N ASP A 197 25.11 19.31 16.04
CA ASP A 197 26.47 19.10 16.53
C ASP A 197 26.86 20.06 17.68
N ALA A 198 26.07 21.13 17.87
CA ALA A 198 26.24 22.06 18.98
C ALA A 198 25.49 21.61 20.25
N ALA A 199 24.64 20.60 20.16
CA ALA A 199 23.94 20.05 21.33
C ALA A 199 24.94 19.39 22.29
N PRO A 200 24.83 19.57 23.61
CA PRO A 200 25.72 18.91 24.55
C PRO A 200 25.59 17.39 24.42
N ALA A 201 26.75 16.72 24.32
CA ALA A 201 26.82 15.27 24.25
C ALA A 201 26.16 14.66 25.50
N VAL A 202 25.25 13.71 25.30
CA VAL A 202 24.68 12.96 26.41
C VAL A 202 25.76 12.02 26.97
N ASP A 203 26.15 12.21 28.19
CA ASP A 203 27.07 11.32 28.90
C ASP A 203 26.38 9.99 29.22
N LEU A 204 26.72 8.95 28.46
CA LEU A 204 26.19 7.59 28.65
C LEU A 204 26.93 6.78 29.71
N ASN A 205 27.93 7.35 30.40
CA ASN A 205 28.73 6.64 31.42
C ASN A 205 27.95 6.27 32.69
N GLY A 206 26.68 6.59 32.79
CA GLY A 206 25.81 6.26 33.93
C GLY A 206 24.66 5.29 33.64
N VAL A 207 24.60 4.75 32.41
CA VAL A 207 23.54 3.79 32.01
C VAL A 207 24.17 2.39 31.99
N ALA A 208 24.06 1.67 33.11
CA ALA A 208 24.40 0.27 33.29
C ALA A 208 23.14 -0.59 33.19
#